data_f53363d27a286c8b95e605aef334c054
#
_entry.id   f53363d27a286c8b95e605aef334c054
#
_cell.length_a   1.000
_cell.length_b   1.000
_cell.length_c   1.000
_cell.angle_alpha   90.00
_cell.angle_beta   90.00
_cell.angle_gamma   90.00
#
_symmetry.space_group_name_H-M   'P 1'
#
loop_
_entity.id
_entity.type
_entity.pdbx_description
1 polymer ?
#
loop_
_entity_poly.entity_id
_entity_poly.type
_entity_poly.pdbx_seq_one_letter_code
_entity_poly.pdbx_strand_id
1 'polypeptide(L)'
;MTVSVGEQIYTRYYSPIGARVKCLSYAGYFINTRRDVSGTQHIKQFFSQIVTKHGSAGNLPRSCISRLSPRLCFFPQYVVSQITTPIFFVNATYDSWQLKNILAPGVADPHGHWHSCKLDINNCSSNQPDLIQGFRTQFLRTLTFFFGKQREH
;
A
#
# COMPACT_ATOMS: atom_id res chain seq x y z
N MET A 1 -7.86 -2.36 1.16
CA MET A 1 -9.21 -2.96 1.34
C MET A 1 -9.91 -3.29 0.02
N THR A 2 -9.80 -2.47 -0.99
CA THR A 2 -10.47 -2.62 -2.31
C THR A 2 -10.15 -3.92 -3.06
N VAL A 3 -8.91 -4.39 -2.97
CA VAL A 3 -8.44 -5.55 -3.75
C VAL A 3 -9.01 -6.87 -3.22
N SER A 4 -9.02 -7.07 -1.90
CA SER A 4 -9.57 -8.28 -1.27
C SER A 4 -11.08 -8.42 -1.46
N VAL A 5 -11.81 -7.29 -1.40
CA VAL A 5 -13.26 -7.27 -1.62
C VAL A 5 -13.59 -7.59 -3.08
N GLY A 6 -12.82 -7.05 -4.03
CA GLY A 6 -12.99 -7.35 -5.46
C GLY A 6 -12.82 -8.83 -5.78
N GLU A 7 -11.82 -9.50 -5.22
CA GLU A 7 -11.59 -10.94 -5.39
C GLU A 7 -12.73 -11.79 -4.81
N GLN A 8 -13.24 -11.45 -3.64
CA GLN A 8 -14.37 -12.16 -3.04
C GLN A 8 -15.65 -12.01 -3.84
N ILE A 9 -15.93 -10.79 -4.34
CA ILE A 9 -17.10 -10.53 -5.21
C ILE A 9 -16.97 -11.33 -6.51
N TYR A 10 -15.79 -11.32 -7.15
CA TYR A 10 -15.55 -12.09 -8.37
C TYR A 10 -15.82 -13.58 -8.15
N THR A 11 -15.20 -14.18 -7.15
CA THR A 11 -15.30 -15.62 -6.89
C THR A 11 -16.73 -16.02 -6.57
N ARG A 12 -17.45 -15.21 -5.81
CA ARG A 12 -18.80 -15.56 -5.33
C ARG A 12 -19.90 -15.32 -6.36
N TYR A 13 -19.83 -14.25 -7.13
CA TYR A 13 -20.94 -13.81 -7.98
C TYR A 13 -20.70 -13.92 -9.48
N TYR A 14 -19.47 -13.73 -9.92
CA TYR A 14 -19.14 -13.64 -11.35
C TYR A 14 -18.48 -14.88 -11.92
N SER A 15 -17.66 -15.59 -11.16
CA SER A 15 -17.03 -16.83 -11.62
C SER A 15 -18.05 -17.92 -11.99
N PRO A 16 -19.12 -18.14 -11.20
CA PRO A 16 -20.11 -19.18 -11.51
C PRO A 16 -20.90 -18.95 -12.81
N ILE A 17 -21.01 -17.71 -13.27
CA ILE A 17 -21.73 -17.35 -14.53
C ILE A 17 -20.78 -17.21 -15.73
N GLY A 18 -19.51 -17.56 -15.59
CA GLY A 18 -18.51 -17.46 -16.66
C GLY A 18 -18.12 -16.03 -17.07
N ALA A 19 -18.46 -15.03 -16.27
CA ALA A 19 -18.15 -13.64 -16.58
C ALA A 19 -16.65 -13.37 -16.50
N ARG A 20 -16.11 -12.62 -17.46
CA ARG A 20 -14.73 -12.11 -17.40
C ARG A 20 -14.71 -10.79 -16.61
N VAL A 21 -14.08 -10.82 -15.45
CA VAL A 21 -13.92 -9.63 -14.61
C VAL A 21 -12.46 -9.17 -14.62
N LYS A 22 -12.26 -7.86 -14.75
CA LYS A 22 -10.98 -7.19 -14.56
C LYS A 22 -11.17 -6.08 -13.53
N CYS A 23 -10.19 -5.88 -12.69
CA CYS A 23 -10.23 -4.86 -11.64
C CYS A 23 -9.33 -3.68 -11.99
N LEU A 24 -9.77 -2.48 -11.64
CA LEU A 24 -8.97 -1.27 -11.66
C LEU A 24 -8.83 -0.76 -10.23
N SER A 25 -7.60 -0.60 -9.77
CA SER A 25 -7.31 0.02 -8.48
C SER A 25 -6.68 1.39 -8.73
N TYR A 26 -7.43 2.45 -8.43
CA TYR A 26 -6.96 3.82 -8.52
C TYR A 26 -6.50 4.31 -7.14
N ALA A 27 -5.23 4.74 -7.03
CA ALA A 27 -4.58 5.21 -5.80
C ALA A 27 -4.71 4.22 -4.60
N GLY A 28 -4.96 2.94 -4.87
CA GLY A 28 -5.19 1.92 -3.84
C GLY A 28 -3.94 1.13 -3.44
N TYR A 29 -2.80 1.40 -4.07
CA TYR A 29 -1.54 0.73 -3.75
C TYR A 29 -0.68 1.61 -2.85
N PHE A 30 -0.65 1.31 -1.57
CA PHE A 30 0.19 1.99 -0.56
C PHE A 30 1.14 0.98 0.08
N ILE A 31 2.34 1.45 0.45
CA ILE A 31 3.41 0.58 0.91
C ILE A 31 3.63 0.63 2.43
N ASN A 32 4.07 -0.50 2.95
CA ASN A 32 4.69 -0.57 4.26
C ASN A 32 6.15 -0.13 4.12
N THR A 33 6.41 1.17 4.29
CA THR A 33 7.79 1.67 4.25
C THR A 33 8.64 1.08 5.36
N ARG A 34 9.93 0.93 5.12
CA ARG A 34 10.88 0.44 6.12
C ARG A 34 11.00 1.41 7.30
N ARG A 35 11.02 2.71 7.02
CA ARG A 35 11.10 3.79 8.00
C ARG A 35 10.45 5.04 7.42
N ASP A 36 9.81 5.81 8.28
CA ASP A 36 9.40 7.18 8.02
C ASP A 36 10.54 8.16 8.35
N VAL A 37 10.27 9.45 8.27
CA VAL A 37 11.28 10.49 8.53
C VAL A 37 11.81 10.53 9.96
N SER A 38 11.13 9.90 10.91
CA SER A 38 11.61 9.73 12.29
C SER A 38 12.42 8.44 12.50
N GLY A 39 12.53 7.60 11.46
CA GLY A 39 13.15 6.29 11.57
C GLY A 39 12.23 5.18 12.11
N THR A 40 10.95 5.48 12.27
CA THR A 40 9.93 4.56 12.84
C THR A 40 9.04 3.95 11.74
N GLN A 41 8.12 3.06 12.08
CA GLN A 41 7.12 2.46 11.19
C GLN A 41 5.70 2.82 11.65
N HIS A 42 5.38 4.11 11.73
CA HIS A 42 4.07 4.57 12.23
C HIS A 42 2.91 4.02 11.40
N ILE A 43 3.05 3.93 10.08
CA ILE A 43 1.97 3.38 9.22
C ILE A 43 1.64 1.92 9.57
N LYS A 44 2.64 1.11 9.92
CA LYS A 44 2.43 -0.28 10.34
C LYS A 44 1.69 -0.36 11.67
N GLN A 45 2.00 0.53 12.60
CA GLN A 45 1.29 0.64 13.89
C GLN A 45 -0.14 1.10 13.66
N PHE A 46 -0.36 2.10 12.84
CA PHE A 46 -1.68 2.62 12.48
C PHE A 46 -2.59 1.53 11.89
N PHE A 47 -2.12 0.78 10.89
CA PHE A 47 -2.91 -0.31 10.32
C PHE A 47 -3.08 -1.50 11.26
N SER A 48 -2.14 -1.75 12.17
CA SER A 48 -2.33 -2.72 13.24
C SER A 48 -3.52 -2.36 14.13
N GLN A 49 -3.65 -1.08 14.50
CA GLN A 49 -4.78 -0.58 15.29
C GLN A 49 -6.11 -0.68 14.52
N ILE A 50 -6.11 -0.34 13.22
CA ILE A 50 -7.30 -0.47 12.36
C ILE A 50 -7.77 -1.93 12.33
N VAL A 51 -6.86 -2.86 12.02
CA VAL A 51 -7.20 -4.30 11.94
C VAL A 51 -7.78 -4.80 13.27
N THR A 52 -7.20 -4.38 14.39
CA THR A 52 -7.66 -4.80 15.73
C THR A 52 -8.99 -4.16 16.11
N LYS A 53 -9.10 -2.83 15.99
CA LYS A 53 -10.29 -2.09 16.44
C LYS A 53 -11.53 -2.39 15.60
N HIS A 54 -11.37 -2.64 14.32
CA HIS A 54 -12.48 -2.94 13.40
C HIS A 54 -12.72 -4.45 13.21
N GLY A 55 -11.95 -5.31 13.88
CA GLY A 55 -12.08 -6.76 13.71
C GLY A 55 -11.89 -7.25 12.27
N SER A 56 -11.17 -6.47 11.44
CA SER A 56 -11.10 -6.70 10.00
C SER A 56 -10.16 -7.84 9.59
N ALA A 57 -9.52 -8.51 10.54
CA ALA A 57 -8.63 -9.64 10.26
C ALA A 57 -9.35 -10.78 9.48
N GLY A 58 -10.63 -11.03 9.78
CA GLY A 58 -11.44 -12.05 9.11
C GLY A 58 -11.75 -11.74 7.63
N ASN A 59 -11.62 -10.46 7.23
CA ASN A 59 -11.86 -10.00 5.85
C ASN A 59 -10.58 -9.94 5.01
N LEU A 60 -9.43 -10.31 5.59
CA LEU A 60 -8.16 -10.35 4.87
C LEU A 60 -7.99 -11.72 4.18
N PRO A 61 -7.24 -11.77 3.07
CA PRO A 61 -7.01 -13.02 2.35
C PRO A 61 -6.40 -14.10 3.23
N ARG A 62 -7.05 -15.27 3.31
CA ARG A 62 -6.57 -16.41 4.09
C ARG A 62 -5.16 -16.84 3.69
N SER A 63 -4.85 -16.79 2.40
CA SER A 63 -3.52 -17.08 1.85
C SER A 63 -2.42 -16.18 2.41
N CYS A 64 -2.74 -14.97 2.85
CA CYS A 64 -1.80 -14.06 3.49
C CYS A 64 -1.76 -14.27 5.02
N ILE A 65 -2.91 -14.29 5.69
CA ILE A 65 -2.96 -14.38 7.16
C ILE A 65 -2.48 -15.74 7.72
N SER A 66 -2.44 -16.77 6.89
CA SER A 66 -1.82 -18.06 7.26
C SER A 66 -0.29 -18.00 7.33
N ARG A 67 0.34 -16.97 6.74
CA ARG A 67 1.81 -16.84 6.66
C ARG A 67 2.33 -15.57 7.31
N LEU A 68 1.53 -14.51 7.35
CA LEU A 68 1.91 -13.20 7.86
C LEU A 68 0.88 -12.70 8.86
N SER A 69 1.31 -11.81 9.75
CA SER A 69 0.38 -11.18 10.69
C SER A 69 -0.68 -10.37 9.94
N PRO A 70 -1.94 -10.34 10.42
CA PRO A 70 -3.04 -9.62 9.75
C PRO A 70 -2.73 -8.16 9.43
N ARG A 71 -1.98 -7.46 10.31
CA ARG A 71 -1.53 -6.08 10.08
C ARG A 71 -0.67 -5.90 8.82
N LEU A 72 0.10 -6.92 8.43
CA LEU A 72 0.88 -6.89 7.18
C LEU A 72 0.00 -7.19 5.98
N CYS A 73 -0.95 -8.11 6.12
CA CYS A 73 -1.90 -8.46 5.06
C CYS A 73 -2.87 -7.32 4.71
N PHE A 74 -2.86 -6.23 5.44
CA PHE A 74 -3.58 -5.01 5.09
C PHE A 74 -2.88 -4.21 3.99
N PHE A 75 -1.57 -4.37 3.83
CA PHE A 75 -0.81 -3.68 2.77
C PHE A 75 -0.89 -4.46 1.45
N PRO A 76 -1.23 -3.78 0.33
CA PRO A 76 -1.35 -4.41 -0.99
C PRO A 76 -0.11 -5.21 -1.40
N GLN A 77 1.08 -4.73 -1.08
CA GLN A 77 2.35 -5.38 -1.44
C GLN A 77 2.49 -6.84 -0.96
N TYR A 78 1.76 -7.25 0.09
CA TYR A 78 1.83 -8.61 0.63
C TYR A 78 0.71 -9.53 0.12
N VAL A 79 -0.30 -8.96 -0.54
CA VAL A 79 -1.48 -9.72 -1.01
C VAL A 79 -1.63 -9.74 -2.52
N VAL A 80 -1.14 -8.73 -3.21
CA VAL A 80 -1.38 -8.55 -4.65
C VAL A 80 -0.87 -9.72 -5.50
N SER A 81 0.23 -10.37 -5.11
CA SER A 81 0.79 -11.54 -5.81
C SER A 81 -0.08 -12.81 -5.68
N GLN A 82 -1.11 -12.78 -4.86
CA GLN A 82 -2.00 -13.91 -4.59
C GLN A 82 -3.38 -13.70 -5.22
N ILE A 83 -3.58 -12.56 -5.88
CA ILE A 83 -4.84 -12.22 -6.55
C ILE A 83 -4.81 -12.84 -7.93
N THR A 84 -5.81 -13.66 -8.22
CA THR A 84 -5.95 -14.36 -9.51
C THR A 84 -6.71 -13.53 -10.52
N THR A 85 -7.62 -12.67 -10.06
CA THR A 85 -8.36 -11.74 -10.92
C THR A 85 -7.42 -10.70 -11.52
N PRO A 86 -7.40 -10.51 -12.85
CA PRO A 86 -6.58 -9.47 -13.46
C PRO A 86 -6.87 -8.10 -12.87
N ILE A 87 -5.83 -7.45 -12.35
CA ILE A 87 -5.94 -6.13 -11.73
C ILE A 87 -4.93 -5.17 -12.35
N PHE A 88 -5.40 -3.97 -12.67
CA PHE A 88 -4.58 -2.87 -13.13
C PHE A 88 -4.48 -1.79 -12.05
N PHE A 89 -3.26 -1.40 -11.70
CA PHE A 89 -2.99 -0.36 -10.70
C PHE A 89 -2.67 0.96 -11.37
N VAL A 90 -3.38 2.01 -11.00
CA VAL A 90 -3.07 3.40 -11.34
C VAL A 90 -2.66 4.11 -10.05
N ASN A 91 -1.39 4.39 -9.90
CA ASN A 91 -0.84 5.03 -8.70
C ASN A 91 0.25 6.03 -9.06
N ALA A 92 0.21 7.21 -8.46
CA ALA A 92 1.31 8.15 -8.56
C ALA A 92 2.51 7.66 -7.74
N THR A 93 3.71 7.72 -8.30
CA THR A 93 4.96 7.37 -7.58
C THR A 93 5.33 8.38 -6.51
N TYR A 94 4.76 9.58 -6.59
CA TYR A 94 4.85 10.68 -5.61
C TYR A 94 3.47 10.99 -5.06
N ASP A 95 2.76 9.93 -4.64
CA ASP A 95 1.41 10.06 -4.09
C ASP A 95 1.42 10.96 -2.85
N SER A 96 0.68 12.05 -2.91
CA SER A 96 0.67 13.08 -1.86
C SER A 96 0.12 12.53 -0.53
N TRP A 97 -0.83 11.60 -0.58
CA TRP A 97 -1.35 10.98 0.63
C TRP A 97 -0.28 10.10 1.30
N GLN A 98 0.46 9.33 0.52
CA GLN A 98 1.53 8.49 1.04
C GLN A 98 2.69 9.34 1.58
N LEU A 99 3.06 10.41 0.90
CA LEU A 99 4.08 11.34 1.42
C LEU A 99 3.66 11.95 2.76
N LYS A 100 2.39 12.35 2.89
CA LYS A 100 1.85 12.98 4.12
C LYS A 100 1.64 11.98 5.27
N ASN A 101 1.26 10.74 4.98
CA ASN A 101 0.77 9.82 6.00
C ASN A 101 1.68 8.59 6.22
N ILE A 102 2.58 8.30 5.27
CA ILE A 102 3.50 7.16 5.36
C ILE A 102 4.94 7.63 5.53
N LEU A 103 5.42 8.53 4.65
CA LEU A 103 6.81 9.01 4.72
C LEU A 103 7.00 10.02 5.85
N ALA A 104 6.17 11.07 5.91
CA ALA A 104 6.28 12.15 6.89
C ALA A 104 4.95 12.38 7.64
N PRO A 105 4.42 11.38 8.37
CA PRO A 105 3.21 11.58 9.17
C PRO A 105 3.43 12.62 10.26
N GLY A 106 2.37 13.30 10.70
CA GLY A 106 2.47 14.37 11.70
C GLY A 106 3.16 13.93 13.00
N VAL A 107 2.94 12.67 13.41
CA VAL A 107 3.61 12.07 14.58
C VAL A 107 5.12 11.88 14.41
N ALA A 108 5.61 11.80 13.18
CA ALA A 108 7.03 11.72 12.84
C ALA A 108 7.65 13.10 12.58
N ASP A 109 6.84 14.15 12.52
CA ASP A 109 7.23 15.54 12.21
C ASP A 109 6.54 16.52 13.18
N PRO A 110 6.79 16.40 14.51
CA PRO A 110 6.09 17.18 15.52
C PRO A 110 6.40 18.69 15.43
N HIS A 111 7.50 19.06 14.82
CA HIS A 111 7.91 20.47 14.63
C HIS A 111 7.50 21.03 13.25
N GLY A 112 6.86 20.25 12.40
CA GLY A 112 6.36 20.70 11.11
C GLY A 112 7.43 21.00 10.05
N HIS A 113 8.63 20.44 10.18
CA HIS A 113 9.73 20.64 9.20
C HIS A 113 9.35 20.20 7.78
N TRP A 114 8.41 19.26 7.66
CA TRP A 114 7.90 18.76 6.39
C TRP A 114 6.68 19.50 5.88
N HIS A 115 6.15 20.48 6.61
CA HIS A 115 4.87 21.11 6.28
C HIS A 115 4.86 21.67 4.85
N SER A 116 5.80 22.55 4.52
CA SER A 116 5.88 23.18 3.20
C SER A 116 6.18 22.20 2.08
N CYS A 117 7.10 21.26 2.30
CA CYS A 117 7.46 20.22 1.33
C CYS A 117 6.28 19.26 1.04
N LYS A 118 5.45 18.95 2.03
CA LYS A 118 4.24 18.13 1.85
C LYS A 118 3.15 18.83 1.04
N LEU A 119 3.13 20.15 1.00
CA LEU A 119 2.18 20.95 0.22
C LEU A 119 2.66 21.13 -1.21
N ASP A 120 3.94 21.43 -1.39
CA ASP A 120 4.56 21.61 -2.69
C ASP A 120 6.01 21.12 -2.64
N ILE A 121 6.35 20.16 -3.51
CA ILE A 121 7.69 19.56 -3.60
C ILE A 121 8.78 20.59 -3.92
N ASN A 122 8.43 21.71 -4.55
CA ASN A 122 9.37 22.80 -4.83
C ASN A 122 9.80 23.55 -3.57
N ASN A 123 9.04 23.43 -2.49
CA ASN A 123 9.36 24.03 -1.18
C ASN A 123 10.12 23.07 -0.26
N CYS A 124 10.60 21.94 -0.77
CA CYS A 124 11.41 21.02 0.01
C CYS A 124 12.81 21.57 0.25
N SER A 125 13.30 21.42 1.48
CA SER A 125 14.65 21.82 1.88
C SER A 125 15.64 20.66 1.77
N SER A 126 16.89 20.99 1.53
CA SER A 126 18.11 20.16 1.51
C SER A 126 17.93 18.66 1.22
N ASN A 127 17.75 17.81 2.23
CA ASN A 127 17.71 16.34 2.10
C ASN A 127 16.30 15.75 1.89
N GLN A 128 15.25 16.55 1.96
CA GLN A 128 13.88 16.07 1.80
C GLN A 128 13.61 15.46 0.41
N PRO A 129 14.10 16.05 -0.70
CA PRO A 129 13.96 15.42 -2.02
C PRO A 129 14.58 14.02 -2.09
N ASP A 130 15.75 13.81 -1.45
CA ASP A 130 16.42 12.50 -1.44
C ASP A 130 15.61 11.46 -0.68
N LEU A 131 14.99 11.85 0.43
CA LEU A 131 14.10 10.97 1.21
C LEU A 131 12.83 10.61 0.41
N ILE A 132 12.24 11.57 -0.31
CA ILE A 132 11.11 11.34 -1.20
C ILE A 132 11.53 10.38 -2.34
N GLN A 133 12.69 10.58 -2.93
CA GLN A 133 13.23 9.71 -3.98
C GLN A 133 13.52 8.30 -3.46
N GLY A 134 14.02 8.19 -2.25
CA GLY A 134 14.21 6.92 -1.55
C GLY A 134 12.88 6.18 -1.35
N PHE A 135 11.83 6.90 -0.94
CA PHE A 135 10.48 6.38 -0.79
C PHE A 135 9.90 5.90 -2.13
N ARG A 136 10.03 6.70 -3.19
CA ARG A 136 9.66 6.31 -4.57
C ARG A 136 10.36 5.02 -4.98
N THR A 137 11.65 4.90 -4.72
CA THR A 137 12.42 3.70 -5.05
C THR A 137 11.90 2.47 -4.32
N GLN A 138 11.53 2.60 -3.04
CA GLN A 138 10.88 1.52 -2.29
C GLN A 138 9.53 1.15 -2.91
N PHE A 139 8.70 2.15 -3.26
CA PHE A 139 7.42 1.93 -3.90
C PHE A 139 7.57 1.12 -5.21
N LEU A 140 8.45 1.55 -6.11
CA LEU A 140 8.69 0.88 -7.39
C LEU A 140 9.21 -0.55 -7.22
N ARG A 141 10.07 -0.81 -6.24
CA ARG A 141 10.57 -2.16 -5.93
C ARG A 141 9.44 -3.11 -5.54
N THR A 142 8.43 -2.65 -4.80
CA THR A 142 7.30 -3.52 -4.43
C THR A 142 6.48 -3.94 -5.66
N LEU A 143 6.38 -3.08 -6.67
CA LEU A 143 5.71 -3.37 -7.95
C LEU A 143 6.55 -4.32 -8.82
N THR A 144 7.85 -4.11 -8.90
CA THR A 144 8.75 -4.95 -9.72
C THR A 144 8.75 -6.41 -9.24
N PHE A 145 8.69 -6.63 -7.94
CA PHE A 145 8.55 -7.97 -7.36
C PHE A 145 7.25 -8.66 -7.82
N PHE A 146 6.19 -7.90 -8.02
CA PHE A 146 4.91 -8.41 -8.50
C PHE A 146 4.95 -8.76 -9.99
N PHE A 147 5.45 -7.86 -10.83
CA PHE A 147 5.49 -8.06 -12.28
C PHE A 147 6.56 -9.08 -12.74
N GLY A 148 7.64 -9.26 -11.99
CA GLY A 148 8.66 -10.27 -12.27
C GLY A 148 8.13 -11.70 -12.20
N LYS A 149 7.23 -11.97 -11.26
CA LYS A 149 6.60 -13.29 -11.07
C LYS A 149 5.54 -13.64 -12.11
N GLN A 150 4.96 -12.66 -12.81
CA GLN A 150 3.95 -12.91 -13.86
C GLN A 150 4.54 -13.22 -15.25
N ARG A 151 5.86 -13.05 -15.44
CA ARG A 151 6.52 -13.37 -16.73
C ARG A 151 6.98 -14.81 -16.85
N GLU A 152 6.85 -15.60 -15.79
CA GLU A 152 7.29 -17.01 -15.74
C GLU A 152 6.12 -18.01 -15.93
N HIS A 153 4.94 -17.53 -16.36
CA HIS A 153 3.76 -18.33 -16.70
C HIS A 153 3.26 -17.88 -18.11
#